data_117bb514fb9e768582ccaf44a594f8e3
#
_entry.id   117bb514fb9e768582ccaf44a594f8e3
#
_cell.length_a   1.000
_cell.length_b   1.000
_cell.length_c   1.000
_cell.angle_alpha   90.00
_cell.angle_beta   90.00
_cell.angle_gamma   90.00
#
_symmetry.space_group_name_H-M   'P 1'
#
loop_
_entity.id
_entity.type
_entity.pdbx_description
1 polymer ?
#
loop_
_entity_poly.entity_id
_entity_poly.type
_entity_poly.pdbx_seq_one_letter_code
_entity_poly.pdbx_strand_id
1 'polypeptide(L)'
;DLIDAAKHKSKREIEEMEARIRRVPFLDEIDLRYRNRVAVPQPVARAVMFCLMDVSASMDEDKKDLAKRFFTLLYLFLTRKYGEVDLIFIRHTDDAEEVDEDAFFNDTRSGGTVVYSALELADKIRAERYARGWNVYAAQASDGDAFGADPARSARFLRERLLPATRYYTYLELAAPDTQDHSSTLWAEYERVAEASGNCAMRHATRRDEIYPVFRDLFR
;
A
#
# COMPACT_ATOMS: atom_id res chain seq x y z
N ASP A 1 -69.68 47.88 -32.91
CA ASP A 1 -68.62 47.51 -33.85
C ASP A 1 -67.21 47.56 -33.23
N LEU A 2 -66.89 48.66 -32.45
CA LEU A 2 -65.61 48.72 -31.76
C LEU A 2 -65.47 47.75 -30.56
N ILE A 3 -66.62 47.47 -29.92
CA ILE A 3 -66.68 46.54 -28.78
C ILE A 3 -66.48 45.08 -29.25
N ASP A 4 -67.02 44.73 -30.35
CA ASP A 4 -66.91 43.37 -30.94
C ASP A 4 -65.47 43.12 -31.45
N ALA A 5 -64.88 44.13 -32.08
CA ALA A 5 -63.45 44.04 -32.50
C ALA A 5 -62.50 43.89 -31.34
N ALA A 6 -62.74 44.63 -30.19
CA ALA A 6 -61.96 44.52 -28.97
C ALA A 6 -62.13 43.13 -28.29
N LYS A 7 -63.37 42.60 -28.28
CA LYS A 7 -63.64 41.27 -27.77
C LYS A 7 -62.96 40.17 -28.59
N HIS A 8 -62.98 40.29 -29.89
CA HIS A 8 -62.27 39.34 -30.79
C HIS A 8 -60.77 39.40 -30.66
N LYS A 9 -60.23 40.59 -30.45
CA LYS A 9 -58.77 40.72 -30.22
C LYS A 9 -58.36 40.11 -28.90
N SER A 10 -59.12 40.37 -27.82
CA SER A 10 -58.88 39.78 -26.49
C SER A 10 -58.99 38.26 -26.50
N LYS A 11 -59.98 37.73 -27.24
CA LYS A 11 -60.13 36.27 -27.36
C LYS A 11 -58.96 35.60 -28.08
N ARG A 12 -58.46 36.21 -29.15
CA ARG A 12 -57.26 35.72 -29.85
C ARG A 12 -56.01 35.76 -28.96
N GLU A 13 -55.83 36.82 -28.19
CA GLU A 13 -54.69 36.95 -27.28
C GLU A 13 -54.73 35.88 -26.18
N ILE A 14 -55.92 35.53 -25.71
CA ILE A 14 -56.11 34.45 -24.73
C ILE A 14 -55.79 33.10 -25.37
N GLU A 15 -56.31 32.82 -26.57
CA GLU A 15 -56.05 31.59 -27.26
C GLU A 15 -54.56 31.41 -27.60
N GLU A 16 -53.85 32.48 -27.97
CA GLU A 16 -52.43 32.48 -28.19
C GLU A 16 -51.62 32.22 -26.87
N MET A 17 -52.04 32.81 -25.78
CA MET A 17 -51.46 32.57 -24.49
C MET A 17 -51.66 31.13 -24.01
N GLU A 18 -52.85 30.58 -24.12
CA GLU A 18 -53.14 29.21 -23.81
C GLU A 18 -52.36 28.23 -24.71
N ALA A 19 -52.17 28.56 -25.99
CA ALA A 19 -51.36 27.76 -26.91
C ALA A 19 -49.85 27.83 -26.52
N ARG A 20 -49.36 28.97 -25.97
CA ARG A 20 -48.00 29.08 -25.45
C ARG A 20 -47.84 28.26 -24.20
N ILE A 21 -48.78 28.30 -23.26
CA ILE A 21 -48.76 27.51 -22.03
C ILE A 21 -48.75 26.00 -22.35
N ARG A 22 -49.53 25.55 -23.33
CA ARG A 22 -49.53 24.15 -23.77
C ARG A 22 -48.24 23.72 -24.49
N ARG A 23 -47.43 24.66 -24.96
CA ARG A 23 -46.10 24.38 -25.58
C ARG A 23 -44.98 24.35 -24.56
N VAL A 24 -45.16 24.85 -23.36
CA VAL A 24 -44.19 24.70 -22.27
C VAL A 24 -44.26 23.25 -21.83
N PRO A 25 -43.20 22.46 -21.98
CA PRO A 25 -43.21 21.08 -21.50
C PRO A 25 -43.51 21.08 -20.01
N PHE A 26 -44.52 20.30 -19.64
CA PHE A 26 -44.84 20.11 -18.21
C PHE A 26 -43.63 19.42 -17.58
N LEU A 27 -42.99 20.10 -16.64
CA LEU A 27 -41.91 19.53 -15.86
C LEU A 27 -42.53 18.62 -14.80
N ASP A 28 -42.46 17.32 -15.03
CA ASP A 28 -42.80 16.32 -14.02
C ASP A 28 -41.65 16.20 -13.02
N GLU A 29 -41.91 15.70 -11.82
CA GLU A 29 -40.89 15.41 -10.83
C GLU A 29 -39.80 14.48 -11.36
N ILE A 30 -40.14 13.60 -12.31
CA ILE A 30 -39.24 12.73 -13.06
C ILE A 30 -38.24 13.49 -13.94
N ASP A 31 -38.61 14.69 -14.40
CA ASP A 31 -37.72 15.53 -15.23
C ASP A 31 -36.70 16.34 -14.39
N LEU A 32 -36.87 16.38 -13.07
CA LEU A 32 -35.99 17.08 -12.15
C LEU A 32 -34.77 16.23 -11.89
N ARG A 33 -33.65 16.58 -12.54
CA ARG A 33 -32.35 16.01 -12.24
C ARG A 33 -31.80 16.66 -10.98
N TYR A 34 -31.95 15.98 -9.86
CA TYR A 34 -31.28 16.37 -8.62
C TYR A 34 -29.79 16.04 -8.70
N ARG A 35 -28.94 17.01 -8.39
CA ARG A 35 -27.52 16.70 -8.10
C ARG A 35 -27.48 15.93 -6.78
N ASN A 36 -27.54 14.63 -6.85
CA ASN A 36 -27.32 13.79 -5.68
C ASN A 36 -25.83 13.84 -5.34
N ARG A 37 -25.48 14.39 -4.17
CA ARG A 37 -24.15 14.25 -3.60
C ARG A 37 -24.11 12.94 -2.83
N VAL A 38 -23.72 11.88 -3.50
CA VAL A 38 -23.33 10.65 -2.83
C VAL A 38 -21.96 10.92 -2.19
N ALA A 39 -21.88 10.77 -0.88
CA ALA A 39 -20.57 10.74 -0.21
C ALA A 39 -19.84 9.48 -0.68
N VAL A 40 -18.98 9.63 -1.68
CA VAL A 40 -18.05 8.56 -2.06
C VAL A 40 -17.04 8.50 -0.94
N PRO A 41 -16.85 7.33 -0.28
CA PRO A 41 -15.79 7.20 0.70
C PRO A 41 -14.48 7.60 0.04
N GLN A 42 -13.86 8.68 0.54
CA GLN A 42 -12.52 9.05 0.09
C GLN A 42 -11.58 7.89 0.41
N PRO A 43 -10.70 7.50 -0.49
CA PRO A 43 -9.66 6.53 -0.17
C PRO A 43 -8.94 7.01 1.09
N VAL A 44 -8.63 6.09 2.00
CA VAL A 44 -7.88 6.41 3.22
C VAL A 44 -6.59 7.12 2.81
N ALA A 45 -6.47 8.39 3.21
CA ALA A 45 -5.35 9.24 2.80
C ALA A 45 -4.06 8.96 3.60
N ARG A 46 -4.09 7.99 4.54
CA ARG A 46 -3.00 7.63 5.43
C ARG A 46 -2.44 6.25 5.11
N ALA A 47 -1.13 6.14 5.16
CA ALA A 47 -0.43 4.86 5.03
C ALA A 47 0.60 4.69 6.14
N VAL A 48 0.80 3.46 6.58
CA VAL A 48 1.93 3.07 7.41
C VAL A 48 2.79 2.07 6.66
N MET A 49 4.09 2.25 6.72
CA MET A 49 5.08 1.36 6.15
C MET A 49 5.93 0.74 7.25
N PHE A 50 5.85 -0.56 7.38
CA PHE A 50 6.74 -1.34 8.22
C PHE A 50 7.99 -1.70 7.43
N CYS A 51 9.14 -1.21 7.87
CA CYS A 51 10.46 -1.53 7.33
C CYS A 51 11.11 -2.55 8.25
N LEU A 52 11.22 -3.80 7.79
CA LEU A 52 11.84 -4.88 8.55
C LEU A 52 13.22 -5.17 7.95
N MET A 53 14.26 -5.07 8.76
CA MET A 53 15.62 -5.31 8.31
C MET A 53 16.31 -6.33 9.21
N ASP A 54 16.87 -7.32 8.56
CA ASP A 54 17.84 -8.22 9.15
C ASP A 54 19.15 -7.46 9.40
N VAL A 55 19.65 -7.52 10.64
CA VAL A 55 20.94 -6.96 11.03
C VAL A 55 21.85 -8.03 11.63
N SER A 56 21.65 -9.27 11.19
CA SER A 56 22.53 -10.41 11.55
C SER A 56 23.96 -10.19 11.05
N ALA A 57 24.87 -11.06 11.50
CA ALA A 57 26.29 -10.95 11.19
C ALA A 57 26.59 -11.06 9.67
N SER A 58 25.75 -11.74 8.92
CA SER A 58 25.87 -11.91 7.47
C SER A 58 25.43 -10.69 6.65
N MET A 59 24.68 -9.75 7.29
CA MET A 59 24.25 -8.49 6.69
C MET A 59 25.36 -7.43 6.81
N ASP A 60 26.27 -7.43 5.83
CA ASP A 60 27.34 -6.44 5.73
C ASP A 60 26.84 -5.02 5.36
N GLU A 61 27.75 -4.04 5.36
CA GLU A 61 27.41 -2.65 5.06
C GLU A 61 26.90 -2.43 3.62
N ASP A 62 27.36 -3.22 2.66
CA ASP A 62 26.90 -3.13 1.27
C ASP A 62 25.43 -3.60 1.16
N LYS A 63 25.06 -4.69 1.80
CA LYS A 63 23.67 -5.17 1.87
C LYS A 63 22.78 -4.17 2.60
N LYS A 64 23.23 -3.60 3.72
CA LYS A 64 22.50 -2.55 4.44
C LYS A 64 22.28 -1.28 3.57
N ASP A 65 23.28 -0.87 2.77
CA ASP A 65 23.12 0.25 1.83
C ASP A 65 22.07 -0.05 0.74
N LEU A 66 22.03 -1.27 0.23
CA LEU A 66 21.01 -1.70 -0.71
C LEU A 66 19.60 -1.65 -0.09
N ALA A 67 19.45 -2.15 1.14
CA ALA A 67 18.20 -2.08 1.89
C ALA A 67 17.75 -0.62 2.11
N LYS A 68 18.66 0.24 2.55
CA LYS A 68 18.39 1.68 2.75
C LYS A 68 17.86 2.36 1.49
N ARG A 69 18.48 2.10 0.35
CA ARG A 69 18.04 2.65 -0.95
C ARG A 69 16.66 2.15 -1.32
N PHE A 70 16.36 0.89 -1.10
CA PHE A 70 15.06 0.31 -1.36
C PHE A 70 13.97 0.93 -0.48
N PHE A 71 14.19 1.03 0.82
CA PHE A 71 13.23 1.65 1.75
C PHE A 71 13.01 3.14 1.44
N THR A 72 14.07 3.85 1.04
CA THR A 72 13.97 5.27 0.62
C THR A 72 13.06 5.42 -0.61
N LEU A 73 13.21 4.57 -1.63
CA LEU A 73 12.34 4.59 -2.81
C LEU A 73 10.89 4.28 -2.45
N LEU A 74 10.67 3.32 -1.56
CA LEU A 74 9.33 2.95 -1.13
C LEU A 74 8.66 4.08 -0.35
N TYR A 75 9.38 4.75 0.53
CA TYR A 75 8.89 5.95 1.21
C TYR A 75 8.51 7.07 0.23
N LEU A 76 9.38 7.39 -0.71
CA LEU A 76 9.11 8.40 -1.75
C LEU A 76 7.89 8.04 -2.62
N PHE A 77 7.70 6.77 -2.89
CA PHE A 77 6.51 6.30 -3.62
C PHE A 77 5.24 6.49 -2.81
N LEU A 78 5.25 6.08 -1.54
CA LEU A 78 4.08 6.20 -0.67
C LEU A 78 3.70 7.66 -0.39
N THR A 79 4.67 8.53 -0.17
CA THR A 79 4.41 9.97 0.07
C THR A 79 3.82 10.70 -1.14
N ARG A 80 4.00 10.17 -2.35
CA ARG A 80 3.32 10.69 -3.56
C ARG A 80 1.87 10.24 -3.67
N LYS A 81 1.55 9.11 -3.06
CA LYS A 81 0.21 8.48 -3.15
C LYS A 81 -0.68 8.84 -1.98
N TYR A 82 -0.11 9.06 -0.82
CA TYR A 82 -0.82 9.31 0.44
C TYR A 82 -0.43 10.67 1.02
N GLY A 83 -1.39 11.32 1.67
CA GLY A 83 -1.18 12.63 2.32
C GLY A 83 -0.40 12.53 3.64
N GLU A 84 -0.44 11.36 4.28
CA GLU A 84 0.23 11.07 5.55
C GLU A 84 0.84 9.67 5.48
N VAL A 85 2.12 9.54 5.78
CA VAL A 85 2.84 8.26 5.77
C VAL A 85 3.67 8.15 7.05
N ASP A 86 3.32 7.15 7.86
CA ASP A 86 4.13 6.76 9.03
C ASP A 86 5.14 5.69 8.62
N LEU A 87 6.35 5.78 9.18
CA LEU A 87 7.39 4.77 9.04
C LEU A 87 7.63 4.09 10.38
N ILE A 88 7.61 2.77 10.37
CA ILE A 88 7.94 1.93 11.52
C ILE A 88 9.15 1.09 11.15
N PHE A 89 10.25 1.35 11.82
CA PHE A 89 11.50 0.65 11.61
C PHE A 89 11.65 -0.48 12.62
N ILE A 90 11.77 -1.70 12.13
CA ILE A 90 11.96 -2.92 12.92
C ILE A 90 13.23 -3.59 12.42
N ARG A 91 14.18 -3.74 13.31
CA ARG A 91 15.36 -4.56 13.07
C ARG A 91 15.26 -5.86 13.85
N HIS A 92 15.89 -6.89 13.34
CA HIS A 92 15.95 -8.17 14.04
C HIS A 92 17.31 -8.87 13.91
N THR A 93 17.62 -9.59 14.94
CA THR A 93 18.66 -10.61 15.04
C THR A 93 18.01 -11.85 15.66
N ASP A 94 18.40 -12.26 16.87
CA ASP A 94 17.69 -13.27 17.65
C ASP A 94 16.32 -12.77 18.14
N ASP A 95 16.22 -11.46 18.41
CA ASP A 95 15.01 -10.76 18.81
C ASP A 95 14.76 -9.57 17.87
N ALA A 96 13.51 -9.10 17.84
CA ALA A 96 13.12 -7.92 17.07
C ALA A 96 12.83 -6.74 18.00
N GLU A 97 13.20 -5.55 17.56
CA GLU A 97 12.92 -4.30 18.24
C GLU A 97 12.50 -3.20 17.26
N GLU A 98 11.58 -2.34 17.70
CA GLU A 98 11.28 -1.09 17.01
C GLU A 98 12.37 -0.07 17.37
N VAL A 99 12.91 0.60 16.37
CA VAL A 99 14.00 1.57 16.51
C VAL A 99 13.70 2.84 15.73
N ASP A 100 14.45 3.89 15.99
CA ASP A 100 14.44 5.08 15.14
C ASP A 100 15.21 4.87 13.82
N GLU A 101 15.09 5.82 12.91
CA GLU A 101 15.75 5.75 11.61
C GLU A 101 17.27 5.65 11.70
N ASP A 102 17.88 6.38 12.65
CA ASP A 102 19.34 6.39 12.79
C ASP A 102 19.87 5.04 13.28
N ALA A 103 19.25 4.47 14.30
CA ALA A 103 19.58 3.14 14.79
C ALA A 103 19.31 2.04 13.74
N PHE A 104 18.25 2.21 12.93
CA PHE A 104 17.91 1.24 11.88
C PHE A 104 19.01 1.13 10.81
N PHE A 105 19.59 2.24 10.39
CA PHE A 105 20.57 2.25 9.30
C PHE A 105 22.03 2.26 9.72
N ASN A 106 22.34 2.63 10.95
CA ASN A 106 23.72 2.89 11.36
C ASN A 106 24.18 2.04 12.55
N ASP A 107 23.30 1.24 13.17
CA ASP A 107 23.71 0.38 14.28
C ASP A 107 24.55 -0.80 13.78
N THR A 108 25.58 -1.11 14.54
CA THR A 108 26.56 -2.17 14.28
C THR A 108 26.27 -3.46 15.03
N ARG A 109 25.10 -3.62 15.64
CA ARG A 109 24.73 -4.86 16.31
C ARG A 109 24.75 -6.01 15.33
N SER A 110 25.12 -7.16 15.85
CA SER A 110 25.24 -8.40 15.12
C SER A 110 24.76 -9.55 16.00
N GLY A 111 24.09 -10.54 15.43
CA GLY A 111 23.51 -11.66 16.18
C GLY A 111 23.08 -12.78 15.25
N GLY A 112 22.26 -13.67 15.75
CA GLY A 112 21.57 -14.68 14.95
C GLY A 112 20.46 -14.08 14.06
N THR A 113 19.66 -14.96 13.42
CA THR A 113 18.61 -14.53 12.52
C THR A 113 17.32 -15.25 12.88
N VAL A 114 16.39 -14.56 13.54
CA VAL A 114 15.03 -15.03 13.83
C VAL A 114 14.03 -14.10 13.16
N VAL A 115 13.66 -14.45 11.94
CA VAL A 115 12.75 -13.66 11.09
C VAL A 115 11.35 -13.57 11.69
N TYR A 116 10.88 -14.65 12.31
CA TYR A 116 9.57 -14.69 12.95
C TYR A 116 9.37 -13.56 13.97
N SER A 117 10.41 -13.22 14.74
CA SER A 117 10.33 -12.16 15.76
C SER A 117 9.94 -10.80 15.17
N ALA A 118 10.51 -10.45 14.00
CA ALA A 118 10.19 -9.21 13.30
C ALA A 118 8.75 -9.18 12.78
N LEU A 119 8.26 -10.28 12.23
CA LEU A 119 6.88 -10.39 11.74
C LEU A 119 5.87 -10.29 12.89
N GLU A 120 6.15 -10.96 14.00
CA GLU A 120 5.30 -10.92 15.21
C GLU A 120 5.23 -9.51 15.80
N LEU A 121 6.37 -8.82 15.91
CA LEU A 121 6.44 -7.45 16.39
C LEU A 121 5.69 -6.49 15.45
N ALA A 122 5.85 -6.64 14.14
CA ALA A 122 5.13 -5.84 13.15
C ALA A 122 3.61 -6.01 13.27
N ASP A 123 3.11 -7.25 13.42
CA ASP A 123 1.67 -7.51 13.60
C ASP A 123 1.16 -6.92 14.92
N LYS A 124 1.94 -7.00 16.00
CA LYS A 124 1.60 -6.40 17.29
C LYS A 124 1.46 -4.88 17.18
N ILE A 125 2.48 -4.21 16.66
CA ILE A 125 2.46 -2.74 16.48
C ILE A 125 1.30 -2.32 15.57
N ARG A 126 1.09 -3.04 14.46
CA ARG A 126 -0.04 -2.82 13.56
C ARG A 126 -1.38 -2.91 14.29
N ALA A 127 -1.57 -3.95 15.08
CA ALA A 127 -2.83 -4.17 15.81
C ALA A 127 -3.08 -3.10 16.88
N GLU A 128 -2.05 -2.64 17.55
CA GLU A 128 -2.14 -1.66 18.62
C GLU A 128 -2.31 -0.22 18.10
N ARG A 129 -1.58 0.17 17.06
CA ARG A 129 -1.51 1.57 16.59
C ARG A 129 -2.22 1.83 15.27
N TYR A 130 -2.33 0.83 14.38
CA TYR A 130 -2.78 1.00 12.99
C TYR A 130 -3.97 0.09 12.63
N ALA A 131 -4.79 -0.28 13.61
CA ALA A 131 -5.89 -1.24 13.43
C ALA A 131 -6.98 -0.78 12.44
N ARG A 132 -7.24 0.52 12.34
CA ARG A 132 -8.29 1.09 11.47
C ARG A 132 -7.85 2.39 10.83
N GLY A 133 -8.30 2.61 9.60
CA GLY A 133 -8.11 3.88 8.91
C GLY A 133 -6.71 4.08 8.32
N TRP A 134 -5.90 3.03 8.21
CA TRP A 134 -4.58 3.07 7.61
C TRP A 134 -4.45 2.05 6.49
N ASN A 135 -3.73 2.43 5.44
CA ASN A 135 -3.26 1.48 4.43
C ASN A 135 -1.91 0.93 4.90
N VAL A 136 -1.87 -0.34 5.26
CA VAL A 136 -0.68 -0.97 5.81
C VAL A 136 0.17 -1.55 4.68
N TYR A 137 1.42 -1.18 4.65
CA TYR A 137 2.46 -1.73 3.78
C TYR A 137 3.58 -2.32 4.64
N ALA A 138 4.22 -3.35 4.14
CA ALA A 138 5.40 -3.91 4.78
C ALA A 138 6.45 -4.26 3.74
N ALA A 139 7.70 -4.00 4.07
CA ALA A 139 8.84 -4.34 3.27
C ALA A 139 9.92 -4.95 4.16
N GLN A 140 10.38 -6.12 3.79
CA GLN A 140 11.43 -6.84 4.49
C GLN A 140 12.67 -6.94 3.61
N ALA A 141 13.83 -6.68 4.20
CA ALA A 141 15.13 -6.89 3.58
C ALA A 141 15.98 -7.81 4.47
N SER A 142 16.53 -8.87 3.89
CA SER A 142 17.37 -9.88 4.54
C SER A 142 18.25 -10.54 3.51
N ASP A 143 19.32 -11.21 3.91
CA ASP A 143 20.08 -12.09 3.02
C ASP A 143 19.55 -13.53 3.00
N GLY A 144 18.43 -13.78 3.68
CA GLY A 144 17.74 -15.07 3.67
C GLY A 144 18.36 -16.13 4.58
N ASP A 145 19.40 -15.79 5.33
CA ASP A 145 20.12 -16.73 6.19
C ASP A 145 19.36 -16.97 7.50
N ALA A 146 18.28 -17.73 7.42
CA ALA A 146 17.44 -18.11 8.55
C ALA A 146 17.49 -19.61 8.80
N PHE A 147 17.48 -20.01 10.07
CA PHE A 147 17.85 -21.36 10.48
C PHE A 147 16.67 -22.19 11.03
N GLY A 148 16.79 -23.51 10.84
CA GLY A 148 15.90 -24.48 11.47
C GLY A 148 14.45 -24.39 11.02
N ALA A 149 13.54 -24.23 11.96
CA ALA A 149 12.09 -24.14 11.69
C ALA A 149 11.60 -22.70 11.46
N ASP A 150 12.48 -21.70 11.58
CA ASP A 150 12.09 -20.28 11.48
C ASP A 150 11.54 -19.89 10.12
N PRO A 151 12.15 -20.29 8.97
CA PRO A 151 11.61 -19.96 7.66
C PRO A 151 10.16 -20.42 7.46
N ALA A 152 9.87 -21.68 7.78
CA ALA A 152 8.51 -22.24 7.63
C ALA A 152 7.50 -21.59 8.59
N ARG A 153 7.93 -21.31 9.83
CA ARG A 153 7.13 -20.61 10.83
C ARG A 153 6.83 -19.18 10.38
N SER A 154 7.81 -18.48 9.87
CA SER A 154 7.71 -17.12 9.34
C SER A 154 6.78 -17.05 8.14
N ALA A 155 6.92 -17.95 7.17
CA ALA A 155 6.06 -18.04 6.00
C ALA A 155 4.59 -18.29 6.38
N ARG A 156 4.36 -19.19 7.33
CA ARG A 156 3.01 -19.45 7.85
C ARG A 156 2.41 -18.22 8.52
N PHE A 157 3.17 -17.54 9.38
CA PHE A 157 2.72 -16.33 10.06
C PHE A 157 2.44 -15.20 9.07
N LEU A 158 3.31 -15.01 8.10
CA LEU A 158 3.14 -14.05 7.01
C LEU A 158 1.80 -14.30 6.29
N ARG A 159 1.56 -15.52 5.85
CA ARG A 159 0.33 -15.90 5.12
C ARG A 159 -0.93 -15.74 5.96
N GLU A 160 -0.90 -16.16 7.22
CA GLU A 160 -2.11 -16.28 8.06
C GLU A 160 -2.45 -14.99 8.83
N ARG A 161 -1.46 -14.15 9.10
CA ARG A 161 -1.62 -12.98 9.96
C ARG A 161 -1.33 -11.65 9.26
N LEU A 162 -0.18 -11.51 8.62
CA LEU A 162 0.23 -10.22 8.06
C LEU A 162 -0.42 -9.93 6.71
N LEU A 163 -0.37 -10.83 5.76
CA LEU A 163 -0.93 -10.60 4.42
C LEU A 163 -2.41 -10.23 4.42
N PRO A 164 -3.29 -10.85 5.23
CA PRO A 164 -4.69 -10.44 5.30
C PRO A 164 -4.89 -9.02 5.83
N ALA A 165 -3.91 -8.49 6.56
CA ALA A 165 -3.96 -7.17 7.19
C ALA A 165 -3.17 -6.10 6.44
N THR A 166 -2.43 -6.46 5.40
CA THR A 166 -1.59 -5.56 4.61
C THR A 166 -2.15 -5.36 3.20
N ARG A 167 -1.96 -4.17 2.66
CA ARG A 167 -2.24 -3.87 1.25
C ARG A 167 -1.24 -4.53 0.33
N TYR A 168 0.02 -4.53 0.76
CA TYR A 168 1.10 -5.10 -0.01
C TYR A 168 2.29 -5.41 0.89
N TYR A 169 2.91 -6.55 0.66
CA TYR A 169 4.11 -7.02 1.32
C TYR A 169 5.20 -7.27 0.29
N THR A 170 6.40 -6.77 0.54
CA THR A 170 7.56 -7.03 -0.32
C THR A 170 8.69 -7.66 0.45
N TYR A 171 9.32 -8.67 -0.14
CA TYR A 171 10.54 -9.27 0.34
C TYR A 171 11.67 -9.01 -0.65
N LEU A 172 12.72 -8.38 -0.15
CA LEU A 172 13.94 -8.13 -0.89
C LEU A 172 15.06 -9.00 -0.30
N GLU A 173 15.49 -10.00 -1.04
CA GLU A 173 16.66 -10.78 -0.66
C GLU A 173 17.92 -10.16 -1.23
N LEU A 174 18.88 -9.90 -0.36
CA LEU A 174 20.14 -9.24 -0.66
C LEU A 174 21.26 -10.28 -0.68
N ALA A 175 21.89 -10.45 -1.82
CA ALA A 175 22.97 -11.41 -1.99
C ALA A 175 24.26 -10.72 -2.41
N ALA A 176 25.38 -11.39 -2.18
CA ALA A 176 26.66 -10.93 -2.70
C ALA A 176 26.69 -11.04 -4.25
N PRO A 177 27.40 -10.15 -4.96
CA PRO A 177 27.39 -10.12 -6.44
C PRO A 177 27.81 -11.43 -7.12
N ASP A 178 28.61 -12.23 -6.46
CA ASP A 178 29.15 -13.48 -7.02
C ASP A 178 28.35 -14.74 -6.62
N THR A 179 27.19 -14.56 -5.96
CA THR A 179 26.36 -15.70 -5.53
C THR A 179 25.59 -16.26 -6.73
N GLN A 180 25.93 -17.47 -7.14
CA GLN A 180 25.32 -18.16 -8.30
C GLN A 180 23.97 -18.81 -7.95
N ASP A 181 23.74 -19.11 -6.68
CA ASP A 181 22.48 -19.71 -6.21
C ASP A 181 21.80 -18.75 -5.23
N HIS A 182 20.69 -18.17 -5.66
CA HIS A 182 19.96 -17.13 -4.93
C HIS A 182 18.82 -17.68 -4.09
N SER A 183 18.68 -18.99 -3.94
CA SER A 183 17.57 -19.57 -3.19
C SER A 183 17.95 -19.90 -1.75
N SER A 184 17.75 -18.97 -0.85
CA SER A 184 17.79 -19.25 0.59
C SER A 184 16.62 -20.13 1.03
N THR A 185 16.71 -20.72 2.23
CA THR A 185 15.59 -21.48 2.81
C THR A 185 14.40 -20.56 3.07
N LEU A 186 14.62 -19.32 3.44
CA LEU A 186 13.57 -18.31 3.63
C LEU A 186 12.89 -17.97 2.31
N TRP A 187 13.68 -17.80 1.23
CA TRP A 187 13.17 -17.56 -0.12
C TRP A 187 12.20 -18.66 -0.55
N ALA A 188 12.64 -19.93 -0.45
CA ALA A 188 11.83 -21.07 -0.88
C ALA A 188 10.48 -21.18 -0.14
N GLU A 189 10.45 -20.83 1.14
CA GLU A 189 9.21 -20.81 1.90
C GLU A 189 8.31 -19.60 1.55
N TYR A 190 8.92 -18.44 1.33
CA TYR A 190 8.18 -17.22 0.97
C TYR A 190 7.65 -17.25 -0.47
N GLU A 191 8.36 -17.89 -1.39
CA GLU A 191 7.94 -18.05 -2.78
C GLU A 191 6.58 -18.74 -2.87
N ARG A 192 6.37 -19.82 -2.10
CA ARG A 192 5.06 -20.51 -2.02
C ARG A 192 3.95 -19.59 -1.50
N VAL A 193 4.29 -18.67 -0.60
CA VAL A 193 3.33 -17.69 -0.09
C VAL A 193 3.01 -16.64 -1.14
N ALA A 194 4.03 -16.14 -1.84
CA ALA A 194 3.87 -15.12 -2.88
C ALA A 194 3.07 -15.65 -4.09
N GLU A 195 3.32 -16.89 -4.52
CA GLU A 195 2.56 -17.54 -5.60
C GLU A 195 1.08 -17.71 -5.26
N ALA A 196 0.76 -17.95 -3.99
CA ALA A 196 -0.62 -18.12 -3.51
C ALA A 196 -1.32 -16.79 -3.17
N SER A 197 -0.63 -15.65 -3.22
CA SER A 197 -1.11 -14.37 -2.70
C SER A 197 -0.97 -13.26 -3.74
N GLY A 198 -2.04 -12.51 -3.97
CA GLY A 198 -2.01 -11.38 -4.91
C GLY A 198 -1.38 -10.08 -4.37
N ASN A 199 -1.00 -10.05 -3.10
CA ASN A 199 -0.45 -8.88 -2.42
C ASN A 199 0.92 -9.13 -1.77
N CYS A 200 1.64 -10.14 -2.23
CA CYS A 200 3.00 -10.45 -1.81
C CYS A 200 3.90 -10.56 -3.04
N ALA A 201 5.04 -9.89 -3.03
CA ALA A 201 6.02 -10.00 -4.09
C ALA A 201 7.44 -10.03 -3.53
N MET A 202 8.34 -10.69 -4.28
CA MET A 202 9.70 -10.93 -3.87
C MET A 202 10.66 -10.62 -5.02
N ARG A 203 11.84 -10.09 -4.69
CA ARG A 203 12.93 -9.90 -5.66
C ARG A 203 14.28 -10.07 -4.97
N HIS A 204 15.29 -10.40 -5.78
CA HIS A 204 16.69 -10.34 -5.37
C HIS A 204 17.33 -9.04 -5.81
N ALA A 205 18.32 -8.60 -5.07
CA ALA A 205 19.23 -7.54 -5.48
C ALA A 205 20.65 -7.82 -4.96
N THR A 206 21.62 -7.63 -5.82
CA THR A 206 23.03 -7.82 -5.51
C THR A 206 23.84 -6.55 -5.66
N ARG A 207 23.33 -5.57 -6.42
CA ARG A 207 24.04 -4.35 -6.78
C ARG A 207 23.14 -3.12 -6.71
N ARG A 208 23.77 -1.97 -6.52
CA ARG A 208 23.08 -0.67 -6.39
C ARG A 208 22.24 -0.29 -7.62
N ASP A 209 22.73 -0.62 -8.81
CA ASP A 209 22.05 -0.32 -10.07
C ASP A 209 20.79 -1.16 -10.30
N GLU A 210 20.65 -2.28 -9.59
CA GLU A 210 19.48 -3.13 -9.64
C GLU A 210 18.30 -2.64 -8.76
N ILE A 211 18.56 -1.82 -7.74
CA ILE A 211 17.54 -1.43 -6.77
C ILE A 211 16.36 -0.71 -7.44
N TYR A 212 16.59 0.23 -8.35
CA TYR A 212 15.51 0.92 -9.03
C TYR A 212 14.72 0.03 -10.00
N PRO A 213 15.34 -0.79 -10.88
CA PRO A 213 14.64 -1.81 -11.66
C PRO A 213 13.79 -2.76 -10.81
N VAL A 214 14.37 -3.29 -9.73
CA VAL A 214 13.68 -4.18 -8.77
C VAL A 214 12.48 -3.49 -8.14
N PHE A 215 12.66 -2.27 -7.66
CA PHE A 215 11.58 -1.46 -7.10
C PHE A 215 10.44 -1.27 -8.11
N ARG A 216 10.76 -0.85 -9.34
CA ARG A 216 9.78 -0.64 -10.40
C ARG A 216 8.99 -1.91 -10.73
N ASP A 217 9.65 -3.06 -10.65
CA ASP A 217 9.05 -4.36 -10.95
C ASP A 217 8.09 -4.84 -9.84
N LEU A 218 8.42 -4.51 -8.59
CA LEU A 218 7.59 -4.80 -7.42
C LEU A 218 6.32 -3.94 -7.35
N PHE A 219 6.34 -2.73 -7.93
CA PHE A 219 5.25 -1.75 -7.80
C PHE A 219 4.62 -1.32 -9.14
N ARG A 220 4.57 -2.24 -10.08
CA ARG A 220 3.86 -2.07 -11.37
C ARG A 220 2.33 -2.16 -11.24
#